data_4aa1a1e79a4dbc011f55198fef4e57ee
#
_entry.id   4aa1a1e79a4dbc011f55198fef4e57ee
#
_cell.length_a   1.000
_cell.length_b   1.000
_cell.length_c   1.000
_cell.angle_alpha   90.00
_cell.angle_beta   90.00
_cell.angle_gamma   90.00
#
_symmetry.space_group_name_H-M   'P 1'
#
loop_
_entity.id
_entity.type
_entity.pdbx_description
1 polymer ?
#
loop_
_entity_poly.entity_id
_entity_poly.type
_entity_poly.pdbx_seq_one_letter_code
_entity_poly.pdbx_strand_id
1 'polypeptide(L)'
;TFTEYRDDGSLELQRQGGLLAEGILPAVGSDVPRPDGPRINMLTAIRRTLEHELEVNPRVLVFGEDVGHKGGVHAATLGLQQRFGEQRVFDTSLSEEGIIGRAVGMALAGLMPVPEIQFRKYAEPAAEQLHDCGTMRWRTANRFAAPMVVRMPGGFFKCGDPWHSQCNEVEFLHATGWRLAMPSNAEDAVGLLRTAMRGNDPVVFFEHRSLLDGAAARRPYPGDDFMLPFGVARTLRSGSELTVVSW
;
A
#
# COMPACT_ATOMS: atom_id res chain seq x y z
N THR A 1 14.43 2.57 -15.62
CA THR A 1 15.47 3.30 -14.89
C THR A 1 15.56 2.70 -13.51
N PHE A 2 16.74 2.18 -13.19
CA PHE A 2 17.01 1.72 -11.84
C PHE A 2 16.90 2.92 -10.90
N THR A 3 16.18 2.78 -9.82
CA THR A 3 16.23 3.77 -8.76
C THR A 3 17.63 3.70 -8.16
N GLU A 4 18.46 4.68 -8.44
CA GLU A 4 19.77 4.75 -7.82
C GLU A 4 19.60 4.87 -6.31
N TYR A 5 20.24 3.97 -5.59
CA TYR A 5 20.41 4.13 -4.16
C TYR A 5 21.36 5.31 -3.95
N ARG A 6 20.89 6.37 -3.35
CA ARG A 6 21.74 7.43 -2.84
C ARG A 6 22.25 6.99 -1.48
N ASP A 7 23.49 6.57 -1.43
CA ASP A 7 24.19 6.36 -0.17
C ASP A 7 24.61 7.73 0.39
N ASP A 8 23.63 8.44 0.92
CA ASP A 8 23.87 9.68 1.67
C ASP A 8 24.05 9.41 3.17
N GLY A 9 24.15 8.14 3.54
CA GLY A 9 24.35 7.70 4.92
C GLY A 9 23.16 7.88 5.84
N SER A 10 22.01 8.34 5.35
CA SER A 10 20.86 8.56 6.21
C SER A 10 19.92 7.36 6.21
N LEU A 11 19.93 6.62 7.31
CA LEU A 11 18.93 5.61 7.63
C LEU A 11 17.51 6.19 7.61
N GLU A 12 17.37 7.48 7.84
CA GLU A 12 16.11 8.21 7.82
C GLU A 12 15.51 8.26 6.42
N LEU A 13 16.31 8.56 5.40
CA LEU A 13 15.90 8.55 4.01
C LEU A 13 15.50 7.15 3.53
N GLN A 14 16.18 6.11 4.02
CA GLN A 14 15.81 4.73 3.74
C GLN A 14 14.46 4.35 4.37
N ARG A 15 14.16 4.86 5.54
CA ARG A 15 12.88 4.62 6.23
C ARG A 15 11.72 5.34 5.56
N GLN A 16 11.96 6.50 5.02
CA GLN A 16 10.93 7.34 4.39
C GLN A 16 10.66 6.98 2.93
N GLY A 17 11.57 6.26 2.28
CA GLY A 17 11.49 5.95 0.86
C GLY A 17 12.09 7.05 -0.03
N GLY A 18 12.45 6.69 -1.27
CA GLY A 18 13.33 7.49 -2.10
C GLY A 18 12.78 8.84 -2.58
N LEU A 19 11.49 8.99 -2.79
CA LEU A 19 10.90 10.28 -3.19
C LEU A 19 10.79 11.27 -2.03
N LEU A 20 10.72 10.77 -0.80
CA LEU A 20 10.79 11.60 0.40
C LEU A 20 12.18 12.17 0.63
N ALA A 21 13.21 11.53 0.08
CA ALA A 21 14.58 12.04 0.04
C ALA A 21 14.70 13.35 -0.76
N GLU A 22 13.75 13.68 -1.61
CA GLU A 22 13.73 14.91 -2.41
C GLU A 22 13.13 16.11 -1.66
N GLY A 23 12.95 16.01 -0.35
CA GLY A 23 12.53 17.13 0.50
C GLY A 23 11.04 17.26 0.75
N ILE A 24 10.25 16.30 0.33
CA ILE A 24 8.82 16.23 0.68
C ILE A 24 8.69 15.49 1.99
N LEU A 25 8.76 16.21 3.10
CA LEU A 25 8.50 15.64 4.42
C LEU A 25 6.99 15.50 4.62
N PRO A 26 6.50 14.31 5.01
CA PRO A 26 5.10 14.17 5.39
C PRO A 26 4.83 14.99 6.64
N ALA A 27 3.65 15.57 6.73
CA ALA A 27 3.18 16.19 7.94
C ALA A 27 3.02 15.10 9.03
N VAL A 28 3.92 15.09 9.99
CA VAL A 28 3.94 14.12 11.09
C VAL A 28 3.41 14.80 12.36
N GLY A 29 2.45 14.18 13.01
CA GLY A 29 2.10 14.50 14.39
C GLY A 29 0.67 14.92 14.62
N SER A 30 0.35 15.04 15.92
CA SER A 30 -0.95 15.47 16.45
C SER A 30 -1.30 16.92 16.09
N ASP A 31 -0.35 17.69 15.62
CA ASP A 31 -0.47 19.14 15.42
C ASP A 31 -0.88 19.53 14.00
N VAL A 32 -1.03 18.55 13.11
CA VAL A 32 -1.60 18.82 11.78
C VAL A 32 -3.10 19.06 11.95
N PRO A 33 -3.61 20.22 11.51
CA PRO A 33 -5.05 20.49 11.58
C PRO A 33 -5.80 19.37 10.87
N ARG A 34 -6.69 18.71 11.60
CA ARG A 34 -7.55 17.69 10.99
C ARG A 34 -8.56 18.39 10.10
N PRO A 35 -8.71 17.96 8.84
CA PRO A 35 -9.66 18.58 7.95
C PRO A 35 -11.08 18.41 8.48
N ASP A 36 -11.84 19.50 8.47
CA ASP A 36 -13.28 19.50 8.65
C ASP A 36 -13.92 19.11 7.31
N GLY A 37 -14.62 18.02 7.27
CA GLY A 37 -15.28 17.56 6.06
C GLY A 37 -16.10 16.29 6.27
N PRO A 38 -16.87 15.87 5.27
CA PRO A 38 -17.61 14.63 5.33
C PRO A 38 -16.69 13.44 5.59
N ARG A 39 -17.07 12.59 6.54
CA ARG A 39 -16.30 11.37 6.83
C ARG A 39 -16.54 10.34 5.72
N ILE A 40 -15.48 9.93 5.08
CA ILE A 40 -15.48 8.87 4.06
C ILE A 40 -15.04 7.53 4.66
N ASN A 41 -15.44 6.44 4.02
CA ASN A 41 -14.95 5.09 4.36
C ASN A 41 -13.56 4.81 3.76
N MET A 42 -12.91 3.74 4.19
CA MET A 42 -11.57 3.39 3.71
C MET A 42 -11.55 3.03 2.22
N LEU A 43 -12.60 2.40 1.68
CA LEU A 43 -12.70 2.12 0.24
C LEU A 43 -12.62 3.40 -0.59
N THR A 44 -13.40 4.40 -0.20
CA THR A 44 -13.37 5.71 -0.87
C THR A 44 -12.01 6.38 -0.71
N ALA A 45 -11.39 6.26 0.47
CA ALA A 45 -10.06 6.82 0.73
C ALA A 45 -8.99 6.19 -0.17
N ILE A 46 -8.95 4.86 -0.24
CA ILE A 46 -8.03 4.11 -1.11
C ILE A 46 -8.26 4.49 -2.57
N ARG A 47 -9.51 4.46 -3.05
CA ARG A 47 -9.83 4.80 -4.43
C ARG A 47 -9.40 6.22 -4.80
N ARG A 48 -9.70 7.22 -3.97
CA ARG A 48 -9.29 8.60 -4.21
C ARG A 48 -7.77 8.77 -4.22
N THR A 49 -7.07 8.04 -3.36
CA THR A 49 -5.60 8.06 -3.36
C THR A 49 -5.05 7.47 -4.65
N LEU A 50 -5.55 6.29 -5.08
CA LEU A 50 -5.16 5.68 -6.35
C LEU A 50 -5.47 6.58 -7.53
N GLU A 51 -6.65 7.20 -7.54
CA GLU A 51 -7.08 8.14 -8.57
C GLU A 51 -6.13 9.32 -8.70
N HIS A 52 -5.79 9.97 -7.58
CA HIS A 52 -4.85 11.09 -7.58
C HIS A 52 -3.44 10.66 -8.02
N GLU A 53 -2.92 9.54 -7.50
CA GLU A 53 -1.58 9.07 -7.89
C GLU A 53 -1.52 8.62 -9.36
N LEU A 54 -2.58 8.06 -9.91
CA LEU A 54 -2.69 7.80 -11.37
C LEU A 54 -2.69 9.08 -12.19
N GLU A 55 -3.29 10.16 -11.69
CA GLU A 55 -3.37 11.46 -12.37
C GLU A 55 -2.01 12.16 -12.39
N VAL A 56 -1.30 12.19 -11.26
CA VAL A 56 -0.06 12.95 -11.13
C VAL A 56 1.19 12.16 -11.54
N ASN A 57 1.13 10.83 -11.57
CA ASN A 57 2.27 9.99 -11.90
C ASN A 57 1.96 9.04 -13.06
N PRO A 58 2.47 9.30 -14.28
CA PRO A 58 2.22 8.46 -15.44
C PRO A 58 2.80 7.04 -15.33
N ARG A 59 3.66 6.78 -14.36
CA ARG A 59 4.28 5.47 -14.13
C ARG A 59 3.45 4.52 -13.26
N VAL A 60 2.43 5.02 -12.57
CA VAL A 60 1.55 4.19 -11.74
C VAL A 60 0.68 3.30 -12.60
N LEU A 61 0.66 2.00 -12.29
CA LEU A 61 -0.19 0.99 -12.90
C LEU A 61 -0.94 0.21 -11.82
N VAL A 62 -2.25 0.07 -11.97
CA VAL A 62 -3.10 -0.65 -11.01
C VAL A 62 -3.69 -1.87 -11.72
N PHE A 63 -3.46 -3.06 -11.20
CA PHE A 63 -3.89 -4.27 -11.88
C PHE A 63 -4.07 -5.46 -10.92
N GLY A 64 -4.73 -6.48 -11.39
CA GLY A 64 -5.01 -7.70 -10.66
C GLY A 64 -6.23 -8.39 -11.25
N GLU A 65 -6.78 -9.36 -10.55
CA GLU A 65 -8.02 -10.01 -10.98
C GLU A 65 -9.22 -9.10 -10.70
N ASP A 66 -10.08 -8.92 -11.70
CA ASP A 66 -11.29 -8.08 -11.61
C ASP A 66 -11.02 -6.59 -11.22
N VAL A 67 -9.80 -6.11 -11.32
CA VAL A 67 -9.40 -4.74 -10.93
C VAL A 67 -9.88 -3.70 -11.93
N GLY A 68 -9.99 -4.07 -13.20
CA GLY A 68 -10.37 -3.20 -14.30
C GLY A 68 -11.84 -2.76 -14.25
N HIS A 69 -12.64 -3.28 -15.18
CA HIS A 69 -14.04 -2.85 -15.34
C HIS A 69 -14.89 -3.09 -14.08
N LYS A 70 -14.70 -4.22 -13.43
CA LYS A 70 -15.45 -4.59 -12.21
C LYS A 70 -15.06 -3.74 -11.00
N GLY A 71 -13.85 -3.22 -10.95
CA GLY A 71 -13.38 -2.36 -9.87
C GLY A 71 -12.84 -3.07 -8.65
N GLY A 72 -12.41 -4.32 -8.79
CA GLY A 72 -11.94 -5.18 -7.68
C GLY A 72 -13.08 -5.82 -6.89
N VAL A 73 -12.75 -6.80 -6.08
CA VAL A 73 -13.74 -7.55 -5.26
C VAL A 73 -14.48 -6.63 -4.27
N HIS A 74 -13.83 -5.60 -3.81
CA HIS A 74 -14.37 -4.65 -2.83
C HIS A 74 -14.66 -3.26 -3.41
N ALA A 75 -14.65 -3.09 -4.73
CA ALA A 75 -14.87 -1.83 -5.42
C ALA A 75 -13.84 -0.71 -5.10
N ALA A 76 -12.64 -1.10 -4.67
CA ALA A 76 -11.58 -0.14 -4.36
C ALA A 76 -11.00 0.54 -5.61
N THR A 77 -11.18 -0.05 -6.79
CA THR A 77 -10.71 0.49 -8.09
C THR A 77 -11.84 0.83 -9.05
N LEU A 78 -13.09 0.83 -8.55
CA LEU A 78 -14.27 1.08 -9.38
C LEU A 78 -14.19 2.43 -10.10
N GLY A 79 -14.34 2.41 -11.43
CA GLY A 79 -14.31 3.58 -12.29
C GLY A 79 -12.91 4.06 -12.71
N LEU A 80 -11.84 3.53 -12.10
CA LEU A 80 -10.47 3.96 -12.45
C LEU A 80 -10.09 3.56 -13.87
N GLN A 81 -10.45 2.36 -14.33
CA GLN A 81 -10.18 1.94 -15.71
C GLN A 81 -10.90 2.85 -16.72
N GLN A 82 -12.15 3.21 -16.45
CA GLN A 82 -12.90 4.12 -17.31
C GLN A 82 -12.24 5.50 -17.44
N ARG A 83 -11.63 5.99 -16.36
CA ARG A 83 -10.97 7.30 -16.33
C ARG A 83 -9.56 7.27 -16.93
N PHE A 84 -8.75 6.26 -16.64
CA PHE A 84 -7.33 6.23 -16.96
C PHE A 84 -6.96 5.26 -18.11
N GLY A 85 -7.91 4.46 -18.57
CA GLY A 85 -7.73 3.50 -19.65
C GLY A 85 -7.16 2.16 -19.22
N GLU A 86 -7.32 1.17 -20.10
CA GLU A 86 -6.89 -0.22 -19.88
C GLU A 86 -5.38 -0.39 -19.80
N GLN A 87 -4.60 0.56 -20.30
CA GLN A 87 -3.14 0.52 -20.21
C GLN A 87 -2.63 0.90 -18.81
N ARG A 88 -3.46 1.52 -18.01
CA ARG A 88 -3.11 2.01 -16.67
C ARG A 88 -3.80 1.23 -15.56
N VAL A 89 -5.05 0.79 -15.80
CA VAL A 89 -5.86 0.03 -14.86
C VAL A 89 -6.46 -1.16 -15.61
N PHE A 90 -6.04 -2.39 -15.27
CA PHE A 90 -6.37 -3.55 -16.09
C PHE A 90 -6.48 -4.85 -15.29
N ASP A 91 -7.22 -5.79 -15.89
CA ASP A 91 -7.36 -7.15 -15.38
C ASP A 91 -6.18 -8.04 -15.79
N THR A 92 -5.87 -9.01 -14.95
CA THR A 92 -4.90 -10.06 -15.23
C THR A 92 -5.57 -11.42 -15.31
N SER A 93 -4.81 -12.41 -15.78
CA SER A 93 -5.19 -13.81 -15.61
C SER A 93 -5.17 -14.16 -14.11
N LEU A 94 -5.91 -15.20 -13.74
CA LEU A 94 -5.88 -15.82 -12.42
C LEU A 94 -4.55 -16.56 -12.24
N SER A 95 -3.55 -15.84 -11.74
CA SER A 95 -2.20 -16.35 -11.47
C SER A 95 -1.47 -15.36 -10.59
N GLU A 96 -1.51 -15.56 -9.29
CA GLU A 96 -0.96 -14.60 -8.32
C GLU A 96 0.56 -14.51 -8.43
N GLU A 97 1.24 -15.62 -8.73
CA GLU A 97 2.67 -15.60 -9.05
C GLU A 97 2.97 -14.74 -10.29
N GLY A 98 2.12 -14.85 -11.32
CA GLY A 98 2.22 -14.04 -12.54
C GLY A 98 1.93 -12.57 -12.29
N ILE A 99 0.98 -12.24 -11.39
CA ILE A 99 0.67 -10.88 -10.98
C ILE A 99 1.88 -10.24 -10.31
N ILE A 100 2.47 -10.90 -9.30
CA ILE A 100 3.62 -10.36 -8.57
C ILE A 100 4.89 -10.37 -9.43
N GLY A 101 5.17 -11.45 -10.18
CA GLY A 101 6.32 -11.51 -11.09
C GLY A 101 6.28 -10.40 -12.15
N ARG A 102 5.11 -10.10 -12.70
CA ARG A 102 4.90 -8.96 -13.61
C ARG A 102 5.18 -7.64 -12.91
N ALA A 103 4.69 -7.46 -11.67
CA ALA A 103 4.95 -6.26 -10.89
C ALA A 103 6.45 -6.05 -10.67
N VAL A 104 7.21 -7.11 -10.35
CA VAL A 104 8.67 -7.03 -10.22
C VAL A 104 9.31 -6.53 -11.52
N GLY A 105 8.96 -7.12 -12.66
CA GLY A 105 9.48 -6.69 -13.97
C GLY A 105 9.14 -5.23 -14.29
N MET A 106 7.92 -4.79 -14.00
CA MET A 106 7.47 -3.41 -14.19
C MET A 106 8.23 -2.44 -13.29
N ALA A 107 8.45 -2.79 -12.03
CA ALA A 107 9.22 -1.97 -11.09
C ALA A 107 10.67 -1.81 -11.54
N LEU A 108 11.31 -2.89 -12.00
CA LEU A 108 12.66 -2.85 -12.57
C LEU A 108 12.74 -2.00 -13.85
N ALA A 109 11.65 -1.93 -14.60
CA ALA A 109 11.53 -1.05 -15.77
C ALA A 109 11.26 0.42 -15.41
N GLY A 110 11.19 0.76 -14.14
CA GLY A 110 10.97 2.13 -13.65
C GLY A 110 9.51 2.57 -13.52
N LEU A 111 8.58 1.61 -13.58
CA LEU A 111 7.16 1.85 -13.31
C LEU A 111 6.87 1.74 -11.81
N MET A 112 5.68 2.19 -11.40
CA MET A 112 5.16 2.01 -10.06
C MET A 112 3.93 1.09 -10.10
N PRO A 113 4.13 -0.23 -10.04
CA PRO A 113 3.03 -1.18 -10.05
C PRO A 113 2.31 -1.22 -8.69
N VAL A 114 1.00 -1.27 -8.76
CA VAL A 114 0.09 -1.43 -7.62
C VAL A 114 -0.81 -2.65 -7.88
N PRO A 115 -0.24 -3.88 -7.82
CA PRO A 115 -1.02 -5.09 -7.99
C PRO A 115 -1.97 -5.33 -6.81
N GLU A 116 -3.13 -5.93 -7.10
CA GLU A 116 -4.05 -6.45 -6.09
C GLU A 116 -4.05 -7.97 -6.12
N ILE A 117 -3.84 -8.58 -4.96
CA ILE A 117 -4.18 -9.97 -4.68
C ILE A 117 -5.53 -9.97 -3.96
N GLN A 118 -6.54 -10.59 -4.52
CA GLN A 118 -7.94 -10.44 -4.10
C GLN A 118 -8.19 -10.75 -2.62
N PHE A 119 -7.42 -11.70 -2.06
CA PHE A 119 -7.45 -12.09 -0.64
C PHE A 119 -6.06 -12.50 -0.18
N ARG A 120 -5.71 -12.18 1.06
CA ARG A 120 -4.38 -12.45 1.64
C ARG A 120 -3.94 -13.91 1.47
N LYS A 121 -4.87 -14.85 1.60
CA LYS A 121 -4.58 -16.28 1.44
C LYS A 121 -4.09 -16.63 0.04
N TYR A 122 -4.55 -15.94 -0.97
CA TYR A 122 -4.15 -16.18 -2.36
C TYR A 122 -2.75 -15.64 -2.70
N ALA A 123 -2.06 -15.02 -1.75
CA ALA A 123 -0.65 -14.67 -1.93
C ALA A 123 0.31 -15.88 -1.84
N GLU A 124 -0.15 -17.05 -1.35
CA GLU A 124 0.71 -18.23 -1.22
C GLU A 124 1.32 -18.70 -2.55
N PRO A 125 0.59 -18.77 -3.68
CA PRO A 125 1.20 -19.10 -4.96
C PRO A 125 2.28 -18.09 -5.40
N ALA A 126 2.21 -16.85 -4.94
CA ALA A 126 3.18 -15.80 -5.24
C ALA A 126 4.34 -15.70 -4.24
N ALA A 127 4.43 -16.60 -3.27
CA ALA A 127 5.38 -16.49 -2.16
C ALA A 127 6.85 -16.40 -2.65
N GLU A 128 7.23 -17.19 -3.64
CA GLU A 128 8.59 -17.15 -4.21
C GLU A 128 8.89 -15.76 -4.81
N GLN A 129 7.98 -15.23 -5.62
CA GLN A 129 8.13 -13.91 -6.23
C GLN A 129 8.23 -12.79 -5.20
N LEU A 130 7.44 -12.88 -4.12
CA LEU A 130 7.50 -11.95 -3.00
C LEU A 130 8.84 -12.01 -2.28
N HIS A 131 9.33 -13.20 -1.97
CA HIS A 131 10.62 -13.37 -1.27
C HIS A 131 11.79 -12.89 -2.12
N ASP A 132 11.80 -13.21 -3.40
CA ASP A 132 12.84 -12.74 -4.32
C ASP A 132 12.83 -11.23 -4.48
N CYS A 133 11.68 -10.62 -4.61
CA CYS A 133 11.54 -9.18 -4.69
C CYS A 133 12.07 -8.47 -3.43
N GLY A 134 11.65 -8.91 -2.26
CA GLY A 134 12.05 -8.33 -0.98
C GLY A 134 13.56 -8.34 -0.74
N THR A 135 14.23 -9.43 -1.16
CA THR A 135 15.69 -9.57 -0.97
C THR A 135 16.53 -8.88 -2.05
N MET A 136 15.92 -8.33 -3.08
CA MET A 136 16.62 -7.80 -4.26
C MET A 136 17.62 -6.70 -3.92
N ARG A 137 17.25 -5.73 -3.09
CA ARG A 137 18.18 -4.67 -2.66
C ARG A 137 19.38 -5.22 -1.92
N TRP A 138 19.15 -6.18 -1.04
CA TRP A 138 20.22 -6.84 -0.30
C TRP A 138 21.17 -7.60 -1.22
N ARG A 139 20.63 -8.47 -2.10
CA ARG A 139 21.42 -9.28 -3.03
C ARG A 139 22.24 -8.45 -4.02
N THR A 140 21.79 -7.26 -4.33
CA THR A 140 22.43 -6.38 -5.31
C THR A 140 23.25 -5.25 -4.69
N ALA A 141 23.50 -5.28 -3.38
CA ALA A 141 24.16 -4.20 -2.65
C ALA A 141 23.52 -2.83 -2.95
N ASN A 142 22.20 -2.76 -2.89
CA ASN A 142 21.37 -1.57 -3.17
C ASN A 142 21.40 -1.04 -4.62
N ARG A 143 21.93 -1.78 -5.58
CA ARG A 143 21.97 -1.33 -6.98
C ARG A 143 20.58 -1.32 -7.63
N PHE A 144 19.70 -2.21 -7.19
CA PHE A 144 18.32 -2.31 -7.66
C PHE A 144 17.35 -2.20 -6.49
N ALA A 145 16.19 -1.63 -6.79
CA ALA A 145 15.00 -1.76 -5.99
C ALA A 145 13.84 -2.16 -6.91
N ALA A 146 12.85 -2.85 -6.37
CA ALA A 146 11.61 -3.15 -7.06
C ALA A 146 10.44 -2.52 -6.27
N PRO A 147 10.29 -1.17 -6.34
CA PRO A 147 9.21 -0.50 -5.64
C PRO A 147 7.86 -0.92 -6.21
N MET A 148 6.99 -1.36 -5.33
CA MET A 148 5.62 -1.73 -5.66
C MET A 148 4.74 -1.66 -4.42
N VAL A 149 3.44 -1.60 -4.61
CA VAL A 149 2.47 -1.68 -3.51
C VAL A 149 1.51 -2.83 -3.78
N VAL A 150 1.72 -3.96 -3.12
CA VAL A 150 0.84 -5.11 -3.22
C VAL A 150 -0.33 -4.93 -2.27
N ARG A 151 -1.52 -4.68 -2.81
CA ARG A 151 -2.75 -4.54 -2.04
C ARG A 151 -3.35 -5.92 -1.77
N MET A 152 -3.70 -6.18 -0.52
CA MET A 152 -4.23 -7.48 -0.09
C MET A 152 -5.42 -7.30 0.86
N PRO A 153 -6.66 -7.35 0.38
CA PRO A 153 -7.82 -7.44 1.25
C PRO A 153 -7.80 -8.74 2.07
N GLY A 154 -8.27 -8.68 3.30
CA GLY A 154 -8.33 -9.85 4.18
C GLY A 154 -9.00 -9.53 5.51
N GLY A 155 -8.95 -10.48 6.43
CA GLY A 155 -9.58 -10.35 7.72
C GLY A 155 -11.06 -10.69 7.71
N PHE A 156 -11.58 -10.91 8.90
CA PHE A 156 -12.96 -11.29 9.13
C PHE A 156 -13.93 -10.14 8.82
N PHE A 157 -15.00 -10.42 8.10
CA PHE A 157 -16.06 -9.46 7.82
C PHE A 157 -17.44 -10.04 8.02
N LYS A 158 -17.70 -11.20 7.44
CA LYS A 158 -18.94 -11.98 7.60
C LYS A 158 -18.54 -13.42 7.83
N CYS A 159 -19.39 -14.17 8.53
CA CYS A 159 -19.21 -15.60 8.67
C CYS A 159 -19.31 -16.24 7.28
N GLY A 160 -18.19 -16.70 6.76
CA GLY A 160 -18.06 -17.26 5.42
C GLY A 160 -16.86 -18.18 5.35
N ASP A 161 -16.28 -18.30 4.18
CA ASP A 161 -15.12 -19.15 3.97
C ASP A 161 -13.93 -18.66 4.84
N PRO A 162 -13.36 -19.52 5.71
CA PRO A 162 -12.19 -19.19 6.52
C PRO A 162 -10.99 -18.74 5.70
N TRP A 163 -10.80 -19.26 4.50
CA TRP A 163 -9.69 -18.91 3.60
C TRP A 163 -9.70 -17.44 3.20
N HIS A 164 -10.89 -16.88 2.96
CA HIS A 164 -11.04 -15.47 2.61
C HIS A 164 -10.99 -14.53 3.82
N SER A 165 -10.94 -15.08 5.03
CA SER A 165 -11.08 -14.31 6.28
C SER A 165 -9.81 -14.30 7.13
N GLN A 166 -8.70 -14.80 6.60
CA GLN A 166 -7.44 -14.86 7.34
C GLN A 166 -6.86 -13.48 7.60
N CYS A 167 -6.20 -13.36 8.76
CA CYS A 167 -5.34 -12.26 9.16
C CYS A 167 -3.94 -12.84 9.37
N ASN A 168 -3.21 -13.02 8.28
CA ASN A 168 -1.90 -13.65 8.25
C ASN A 168 -0.76 -12.66 7.98
N GLU A 169 -0.92 -11.41 8.33
CA GLU A 169 0.09 -10.35 8.17
C GLU A 169 1.41 -10.68 8.82
N VAL A 170 1.40 -11.49 9.88
CA VAL A 170 2.61 -11.91 10.58
C VAL A 170 3.56 -12.72 9.68
N GLU A 171 3.04 -13.46 8.70
CA GLU A 171 3.86 -14.19 7.72
C GLU A 171 4.70 -13.21 6.89
N PHE A 172 4.12 -12.08 6.53
CA PHE A 172 4.80 -11.04 5.75
C PHE A 172 5.78 -10.21 6.59
N LEU A 173 5.60 -10.12 7.92
CA LEU A 173 6.58 -9.50 8.82
C LEU A 173 7.93 -10.22 8.80
N HIS A 174 7.93 -11.51 8.53
CA HIS A 174 9.14 -12.33 8.39
C HIS A 174 9.72 -12.29 6.96
N ALA A 175 9.00 -11.70 5.99
CA ALA A 175 9.50 -11.57 4.63
C ALA A 175 10.54 -10.45 4.54
N THR A 176 11.80 -10.83 4.33
CA THR A 176 12.92 -9.88 4.30
C THR A 176 12.74 -8.82 3.22
N GLY A 177 12.92 -7.55 3.61
CA GLY A 177 12.95 -6.41 2.70
C GLY A 177 11.58 -5.83 2.32
N TRP A 178 10.50 -6.41 2.82
CA TRP A 178 9.15 -5.85 2.68
C TRP A 178 8.83 -4.88 3.80
N ARG A 179 8.10 -3.83 3.45
CA ARG A 179 7.40 -2.99 4.43
C ARG A 179 5.95 -3.39 4.47
N LEU A 180 5.34 -3.31 5.65
CA LEU A 180 3.93 -3.61 5.84
C LEU A 180 3.18 -2.36 6.28
N ALA A 181 2.00 -2.18 5.69
CA ALA A 181 1.03 -1.17 6.10
C ALA A 181 -0.32 -1.84 6.33
N MET A 182 -0.96 -1.54 7.44
CA MET A 182 -2.30 -2.01 7.76
C MET A 182 -3.08 -0.86 8.41
N PRO A 183 -3.69 0.02 7.60
CA PRO A 183 -4.39 1.18 8.11
C PRO A 183 -5.62 0.78 8.91
N SER A 184 -5.88 1.48 10.01
CA SER A 184 -7.06 1.28 10.85
C SER A 184 -8.23 2.20 10.51
N ASN A 185 -8.02 3.21 9.69
CA ASN A 185 -9.02 4.19 9.31
C ASN A 185 -8.71 4.84 7.96
N ALA A 186 -9.65 5.63 7.45
CA ALA A 186 -9.57 6.25 6.12
C ALA A 186 -8.41 7.26 5.98
N GLU A 187 -8.07 8.01 7.03
CA GLU A 187 -6.97 8.97 7.04
C GLU A 187 -5.61 8.24 6.93
N ASP A 188 -5.42 7.21 7.77
CA ASP A 188 -4.22 6.38 7.76
C ASP A 188 -4.07 5.66 6.41
N ALA A 189 -5.18 5.21 5.82
CA ALA A 189 -5.16 4.57 4.50
C ALA A 189 -4.64 5.51 3.41
N VAL A 190 -5.08 6.76 3.38
CA VAL A 190 -4.57 7.78 2.44
C VAL A 190 -3.07 8.00 2.64
N GLY A 191 -2.66 8.29 3.88
CA GLY A 191 -1.28 8.67 4.17
C GLY A 191 -0.29 7.56 3.92
N LEU A 192 -0.58 6.33 4.39
CA LEU A 192 0.30 5.18 4.22
C LEU A 192 0.37 4.70 2.76
N LEU A 193 -0.77 4.66 2.05
CA LEU A 193 -0.79 4.25 0.65
C LEU A 193 0.00 5.21 -0.23
N ARG A 194 -0.16 6.51 -0.02
CA ARG A 194 0.58 7.52 -0.76
C ARG A 194 2.09 7.44 -0.49
N THR A 195 2.48 7.31 0.77
CA THR A 195 3.89 7.12 1.12
C THR A 195 4.46 5.85 0.49
N ALA A 196 3.71 4.74 0.50
CA ALA A 196 4.10 3.50 -0.13
C ALA A 196 4.37 3.67 -1.64
N MET A 197 3.47 4.36 -2.37
CA MET A 197 3.59 4.56 -3.81
C MET A 197 4.69 5.55 -4.21
N ARG A 198 5.22 6.33 -3.26
CA ARG A 198 6.31 7.29 -3.47
C ARG A 198 7.64 6.80 -2.93
N GLY A 199 7.66 5.61 -2.32
CA GLY A 199 8.86 4.98 -1.78
C GLY A 199 9.61 4.12 -2.80
N ASN A 200 10.80 3.67 -2.40
CA ASN A 200 11.65 2.77 -3.20
C ASN A 200 11.64 1.33 -2.70
N ASP A 201 10.97 1.05 -1.60
CA ASP A 201 10.86 -0.31 -1.07
C ASP A 201 9.52 -0.94 -1.48
N PRO A 202 9.48 -2.27 -1.67
CA PRO A 202 8.23 -2.96 -1.87
C PRO A 202 7.39 -2.95 -0.58
N VAL A 203 6.09 -2.70 -0.73
CA VAL A 203 5.14 -2.59 0.38
C VAL A 203 4.00 -3.58 0.20
N VAL A 204 3.68 -4.33 1.24
CA VAL A 204 2.38 -5.01 1.35
C VAL A 204 1.42 -4.10 2.09
N PHE A 205 0.31 -3.77 1.44
CA PHE A 205 -0.73 -2.92 1.97
C PHE A 205 -1.97 -3.75 2.28
N PHE A 206 -2.17 -4.05 3.54
CA PHE A 206 -3.30 -4.86 4.00
C PHE A 206 -4.56 -4.02 4.17
N GLU A 207 -5.67 -4.53 3.65
CA GLU A 207 -6.99 -3.91 3.71
C GLU A 207 -7.92 -4.79 4.56
N HIS A 208 -8.10 -4.42 5.85
CA HIS A 208 -8.95 -5.22 6.72
C HIS A 208 -10.43 -5.05 6.34
N ARG A 209 -11.06 -6.13 5.92
CA ARG A 209 -12.40 -6.13 5.31
C ARG A 209 -13.48 -5.52 6.19
N SER A 210 -13.44 -5.72 7.50
CA SER A 210 -14.42 -5.11 8.42
C SER A 210 -14.26 -3.59 8.56
N LEU A 211 -13.07 -3.05 8.22
CA LEU A 211 -12.78 -1.61 8.30
C LEU A 211 -13.06 -0.89 6.98
N LEU A 212 -13.10 -1.59 5.85
CA LEU A 212 -13.25 -0.96 4.53
C LEU A 212 -14.48 -0.05 4.43
N ASP A 213 -15.61 -0.47 4.97
CA ASP A 213 -16.84 0.34 5.06
C ASP A 213 -17.32 0.58 6.50
N GLY A 214 -16.56 0.12 7.49
CA GLY A 214 -16.90 0.23 8.90
C GLY A 214 -17.03 1.68 9.37
N ALA A 215 -18.09 1.99 10.13
CA ALA A 215 -18.33 3.35 10.63
C ALA A 215 -17.20 3.86 11.53
N ALA A 216 -16.57 2.98 12.31
CA ALA A 216 -15.46 3.32 13.21
C ALA A 216 -14.20 3.77 12.45
N ALA A 217 -13.99 3.27 11.23
CA ALA A 217 -12.83 3.59 10.39
C ALA A 217 -13.00 4.86 9.54
N ARG A 218 -14.21 5.45 9.50
CA ARG A 218 -14.46 6.65 8.69
C ARG A 218 -13.75 7.87 9.26
N ARG A 219 -13.11 8.65 8.37
CA ARG A 219 -12.47 9.93 8.69
C ARG A 219 -12.72 10.92 7.56
N PRO A 220 -12.61 12.24 7.79
CA PRO A 220 -12.51 13.21 6.70
C PRO A 220 -11.33 12.87 5.81
N TYR A 221 -11.45 13.22 4.52
CA TYR A 221 -10.33 13.06 3.59
C TYR A 221 -9.23 14.07 3.92
N PRO A 222 -7.99 13.62 4.20
CA PRO A 222 -6.93 14.51 4.71
C PRO A 222 -6.29 15.42 3.66
N GLY A 223 -6.67 15.26 2.38
CA GLY A 223 -6.09 16.01 1.26
C GLY A 223 -5.13 15.19 0.40
N ASP A 224 -4.79 15.73 -0.76
CA ASP A 224 -4.00 15.03 -1.78
C ASP A 224 -2.49 15.05 -1.51
N ASP A 225 -2.02 15.91 -0.62
CA ASP A 225 -0.62 15.98 -0.21
C ASP A 225 -0.32 15.25 1.11
N PHE A 226 -1.37 14.73 1.76
CA PHE A 226 -1.20 14.08 3.06
C PHE A 226 -0.47 12.74 2.95
N MET A 227 0.60 12.59 3.72
CA MET A 227 1.40 11.36 3.82
C MET A 227 1.68 11.01 5.28
N LEU A 228 1.84 9.72 5.55
CA LEU A 228 2.27 9.20 6.85
C LEU A 228 3.57 8.41 6.68
N PRO A 229 4.62 8.70 7.46
CA PRO A 229 5.86 7.96 7.39
C PRO A 229 5.70 6.55 7.97
N PHE A 230 6.44 5.59 7.38
CA PHE A 230 6.59 4.28 7.99
C PHE A 230 7.51 4.34 9.21
N GLY A 231 7.25 3.47 10.19
CA GLY A 231 8.09 3.32 11.37
C GLY A 231 7.92 4.41 12.44
N VAL A 232 6.94 5.28 12.29
CA VAL A 232 6.61 6.31 13.29
C VAL A 232 5.29 5.96 13.96
N ALA A 233 5.36 5.66 15.25
CA ALA A 233 4.16 5.40 16.06
C ALA A 233 3.47 6.71 16.45
N ARG A 234 2.14 6.69 16.51
CA ARG A 234 1.32 7.81 16.97
C ARG A 234 0.78 7.54 18.36
N THR A 235 0.97 8.48 19.28
CA THR A 235 0.34 8.42 20.58
C THR A 235 -1.14 8.78 20.45
N LEU A 236 -2.02 7.81 20.66
CA LEU A 236 -3.48 8.02 20.62
C LEU A 236 -4.02 8.55 21.93
N ARG A 237 -3.41 8.17 23.05
CA ARG A 237 -3.80 8.59 24.41
C ARG A 237 -2.55 8.65 25.28
N SER A 238 -2.34 9.76 25.93
CA SER A 238 -1.26 9.91 26.90
C SER A 238 -1.61 9.27 28.25
N GLY A 239 -0.62 8.75 28.94
CA GLY A 239 -0.74 8.15 30.25
C GLY A 239 0.64 7.93 30.89
N SER A 240 0.68 7.51 32.16
CA SER A 240 1.93 7.32 32.90
C SER A 240 2.07 5.92 33.55
N GLU A 241 1.01 5.13 33.57
CA GLU A 241 1.00 3.85 34.30
C GLU A 241 1.21 2.64 33.39
N LEU A 242 0.75 2.73 32.14
CA LEU A 242 0.79 1.62 31.19
C LEU A 242 0.99 2.12 29.77
N THR A 243 1.82 1.40 29.01
CA THR A 243 1.94 1.61 27.56
C THR A 243 1.30 0.43 26.82
N VAL A 244 0.32 0.75 25.96
CA VAL A 244 -0.30 -0.23 25.06
C VAL A 244 0.13 0.11 23.64
N VAL A 245 0.76 -0.83 22.98
CA VAL A 245 1.13 -0.75 21.55
C VAL A 245 0.20 -1.65 20.76
N SER A 246 -0.40 -1.13 19.70
CA SER A 246 -1.31 -1.87 18.84
C SER A 246 -1.19 -1.34 17.40
N TRP A 247 -1.68 -2.12 16.45
CA TRP A 247 -1.76 -1.78 15.02
C TRP A 247 -3.19 -1.93 14.52
#